data_5673105ae270e76172fef0e5be6c2b25
#
_entry.id   5673105ae270e76172fef0e5be6c2b25
#
_cell.length_a   1.000
_cell.length_b   1.000
_cell.length_c   1.000
_cell.angle_alpha   90.00
_cell.angle_beta   90.00
_cell.angle_gamma   90.00
#
_symmetry.space_group_name_H-M   'P 1'
#
loop_
_entity.id
_entity.type
_entity.pdbx_description
1 polymer ?
#
loop_
_entity_poly.entity_id
_entity_poly.type
_entity_poly.pdbx_seq_one_letter_code
_entity_poly.pdbx_strand_id
1 'polypeptide(L)'
;AVGIVSLILVALMLINSIDRTLNGIWKDTSNRPIFTSFAIYWLILTLGPLLIGTSIAASSYVKAMFEQSETLSFGLKLLSFVPFLSTWFIFTLIYMVVPNKKVSIKHSAAGALIAAIFFTLGKQAFTWYITTFPSYQLIYGAMATLPIMLLWIQISWTVVLFGAQLAAVIA
;
A
#
# COMPACT_ATOMS: atom_id res chain seq x y z
N ALA A 1 15.53 -26.82 8.04
CA ALA A 1 14.12 -27.25 8.10
C ALA A 1 13.30 -26.41 9.09
N VAL A 2 13.75 -26.25 10.36
CA VAL A 2 13.00 -25.52 11.41
C VAL A 2 12.74 -24.05 11.03
N GLY A 3 13.72 -23.34 10.48
CA GLY A 3 13.58 -21.93 10.10
C GLY A 3 12.52 -21.70 9.01
N ILE A 4 12.43 -22.58 8.02
CA ILE A 4 11.42 -22.50 6.95
C ILE A 4 10.02 -22.69 7.52
N VAL A 5 9.84 -23.69 8.38
CA VAL A 5 8.55 -23.96 9.04
C VAL A 5 8.13 -22.76 9.91
N SER A 6 9.07 -22.19 10.68
CA SER A 6 8.81 -21.00 11.49
C SER A 6 8.39 -19.80 10.64
N LEU A 7 9.05 -19.55 9.51
CA LEU A 7 8.69 -18.46 8.59
C LEU A 7 7.29 -18.65 8.00
N ILE A 8 6.93 -19.87 7.60
CA ILE A 8 5.59 -20.18 7.09
C ILE A 8 4.53 -19.93 8.17
N LEU A 9 4.77 -20.39 9.41
CA LEU A 9 3.85 -20.17 10.52
C LEU A 9 3.66 -18.68 10.81
N VAL A 10 4.73 -17.91 10.88
CA VAL A 10 4.67 -16.47 11.10
C VAL A 10 3.91 -15.77 9.96
N ALA A 11 4.16 -16.13 8.71
CA ALA A 11 3.45 -15.59 7.56
C ALA A 11 1.95 -15.88 7.62
N LEU A 12 1.55 -17.11 7.96
CA LEU A 12 0.14 -17.48 8.13
C LEU A 12 -0.53 -16.73 9.29
N MET A 13 0.17 -16.56 10.41
CA MET A 13 -0.32 -15.77 11.55
C MET A 13 -0.52 -14.29 11.17
N LEU A 14 0.41 -13.73 10.41
CA LEU A 14 0.32 -12.35 9.92
C LEU A 14 -0.87 -12.16 8.98
N ILE A 15 -1.04 -13.05 8.00
CA ILE A 15 -2.18 -13.05 7.08
C ILE A 15 -3.50 -13.10 7.87
N ASN A 16 -3.60 -14.02 8.82
CA ASN A 16 -4.80 -14.17 9.66
C ASN A 16 -5.07 -12.92 10.53
N SER A 17 -4.03 -12.29 11.05
CA SER A 17 -4.15 -11.04 11.81
C SER A 17 -4.65 -9.88 10.96
N ILE A 18 -4.11 -9.73 9.75
CA ILE A 18 -4.54 -8.73 8.77
C ILE A 18 -6.01 -8.95 8.38
N ASP A 19 -6.37 -10.21 8.08
CA ASP A 19 -7.72 -10.59 7.70
C ASP A 19 -8.73 -10.26 8.80
N ARG A 20 -8.45 -10.63 10.03
CA ARG A 20 -9.30 -10.32 11.19
C ARG A 20 -9.44 -8.82 11.42
N THR A 21 -8.37 -8.06 11.31
CA THR A 21 -8.38 -6.62 11.52
C THR A 21 -9.23 -5.93 10.46
N LEU A 22 -9.04 -6.26 9.19
CA LEU A 22 -9.80 -5.65 8.09
C LEU A 22 -11.27 -6.08 8.14
N ASN A 23 -11.58 -7.37 8.30
CA ASN A 23 -12.96 -7.82 8.39
C ASN A 23 -13.68 -7.28 9.64
N GLY A 24 -12.94 -7.08 10.75
CA GLY A 24 -13.46 -6.43 11.95
C GLY A 24 -13.98 -5.01 11.71
N ILE A 25 -13.38 -4.26 10.81
CA ILE A 25 -13.82 -2.91 10.43
C ILE A 25 -15.23 -2.95 9.79
N TRP A 26 -15.50 -3.94 8.95
CA TRP A 26 -16.82 -4.13 8.34
C TRP A 26 -17.81 -4.91 9.21
N LYS A 27 -17.44 -5.22 10.47
CA LYS A 27 -18.24 -5.99 11.42
C LYS A 27 -18.71 -7.32 10.85
N ASP A 28 -17.90 -7.94 10.03
CA ASP A 28 -18.17 -9.26 9.47
C ASP A 28 -17.44 -10.32 10.28
N THR A 29 -18.20 -11.21 10.89
CA THR A 29 -17.70 -12.34 11.68
C THR A 29 -17.75 -13.66 10.88
N SER A 30 -18.11 -13.60 9.60
CA SER A 30 -18.18 -14.80 8.78
C SER A 30 -16.76 -15.38 8.56
N ASN A 31 -16.59 -16.65 8.91
CA ASN A 31 -15.33 -17.36 8.69
C ASN A 31 -15.20 -17.71 7.20
N ARG A 32 -14.28 -17.01 6.53
CA ARG A 32 -13.90 -17.35 5.16
C ARG A 32 -13.01 -18.61 5.18
N PRO A 33 -13.16 -19.53 4.22
CA PRO A 33 -12.22 -20.64 4.07
C PRO A 33 -10.79 -20.13 3.92
N ILE A 34 -9.85 -20.71 4.63
CA ILE A 34 -8.42 -20.30 4.63
C ILE A 34 -7.86 -20.25 3.20
N PHE A 35 -8.30 -21.14 2.32
CA PHE A 35 -7.89 -21.16 0.92
C PHE A 35 -8.26 -19.87 0.15
N THR A 36 -9.45 -19.33 0.42
CA THR A 36 -9.90 -18.09 -0.24
C THR A 36 -9.13 -16.88 0.28
N SER A 37 -8.91 -16.80 1.59
CA SER A 37 -8.07 -15.75 2.19
C SER A 37 -6.65 -15.82 1.62
N PHE A 38 -6.04 -17.00 1.56
CA PHE A 38 -4.73 -17.20 0.98
C PHE A 38 -4.67 -16.73 -0.49
N ALA A 39 -5.64 -17.10 -1.32
CA ALA A 39 -5.70 -16.70 -2.73
C ALA A 39 -5.78 -15.17 -2.90
N ILE A 40 -6.57 -14.48 -2.06
CA ILE A 40 -6.71 -13.03 -2.08
C ILE A 40 -5.39 -12.35 -1.70
N TYR A 41 -4.76 -12.79 -0.61
CA TYR A 41 -3.48 -12.21 -0.19
C TYR A 41 -2.37 -12.51 -1.18
N TRP A 42 -2.37 -13.69 -1.80
CA TRP A 42 -1.46 -14.03 -2.89
C TRP A 42 -1.64 -13.09 -4.08
N LEU A 43 -2.89 -12.83 -4.47
CA LEU A 43 -3.21 -11.90 -5.55
C LEU A 43 -2.72 -10.48 -5.23
N ILE A 44 -2.95 -9.98 -4.02
CA ILE A 44 -2.48 -8.66 -3.57
C ILE A 44 -0.96 -8.61 -3.55
N LEU A 45 -0.32 -9.67 -3.07
CA LEU A 45 1.14 -9.77 -2.96
C LEU A 45 1.83 -9.83 -4.33
N THR A 46 1.16 -10.36 -5.35
CA THR A 46 1.67 -10.43 -6.72
C THR A 46 1.34 -9.18 -7.51
N LEU A 47 0.11 -8.69 -7.44
CA LEU A 47 -0.32 -7.48 -8.14
C LEU A 47 0.31 -6.20 -7.58
N GLY A 48 0.51 -6.12 -6.25
CA GLY A 48 1.09 -4.96 -5.61
C GLY A 48 2.46 -4.58 -6.16
N PRO A 49 3.47 -5.46 -6.09
CA PRO A 49 4.80 -5.19 -6.65
C PRO A 49 4.78 -4.95 -8.16
N LEU A 50 3.93 -5.64 -8.90
CA LEU A 50 3.81 -5.49 -10.34
C LEU A 50 3.26 -4.11 -10.72
N LEU A 51 2.23 -3.62 -10.02
CA LEU A 51 1.69 -2.28 -10.22
C LEU A 51 2.66 -1.18 -9.76
N ILE A 52 3.38 -1.40 -8.67
CA ILE A 52 4.43 -0.48 -8.21
C ILE A 52 5.58 -0.44 -9.22
N GLY A 53 6.04 -1.60 -9.68
CA GLY A 53 7.12 -1.70 -10.66
C GLY A 53 6.77 -1.03 -11.99
N THR A 54 5.58 -1.27 -12.51
CA THR A 54 5.09 -0.60 -13.74
C THR A 54 4.93 0.90 -13.55
N SER A 55 4.49 1.34 -12.37
CA SER A 55 4.37 2.77 -12.02
C SER A 55 5.74 3.47 -11.99
N ILE A 56 6.75 2.82 -11.40
CA ILE A 56 8.13 3.35 -11.36
C ILE A 56 8.72 3.38 -12.78
N ALA A 57 8.55 2.31 -13.56
CA ALA A 57 9.02 2.24 -14.93
C ALA A 57 8.36 3.33 -15.80
N ALA A 58 7.05 3.50 -15.70
CA ALA A 58 6.34 4.57 -16.40
C ALA A 58 6.85 5.96 -16.01
N SER A 59 7.05 6.22 -14.71
CA SER A 59 7.57 7.49 -14.22
C SER A 59 8.99 7.78 -14.72
N SER A 60 9.84 6.77 -14.78
CA SER A 60 11.22 6.90 -15.29
C SER A 60 11.24 7.15 -16.79
N TYR A 61 10.40 6.44 -17.55
CA TYR A 61 10.25 6.62 -18.99
C TYR A 61 9.77 8.04 -19.32
N VAL A 62 8.79 8.54 -18.56
CA VAL A 62 8.27 9.91 -18.68
C VAL A 62 9.36 10.94 -18.44
N LYS A 63 10.15 10.78 -17.37
CA LYS A 63 11.26 11.70 -17.08
C LYS A 63 12.28 11.74 -18.21
N ALA A 64 12.67 10.58 -18.75
CA ALA A 64 13.60 10.49 -19.87
C ALA A 64 13.06 11.17 -21.15
N MET A 65 11.75 11.10 -21.39
CA MET A 65 11.12 11.81 -22.50
C MET A 65 11.05 13.32 -22.31
N PHE A 66 10.86 13.79 -21.05
CA PHE A 66 10.87 15.23 -20.72
C PHE A 66 12.22 15.87 -20.98
N GLU A 67 13.31 15.16 -20.75
CA GLU A 67 14.66 15.66 -20.98
C GLU A 67 14.97 15.86 -22.47
N GLN A 68 14.20 15.20 -23.37
CA GLN A 68 14.41 15.26 -24.81
C GLN A 68 13.48 16.20 -25.59
N SER A 69 12.42 16.72 -24.99
CA SER A 69 11.39 17.49 -25.74
C SER A 69 10.67 18.51 -24.88
N GLU A 70 10.94 19.80 -25.10
CA GLU A 70 10.23 20.91 -24.42
C GLU A 70 8.75 21.06 -24.83
N THR A 71 8.32 20.45 -25.94
CA THR A 71 7.00 20.69 -26.57
C THR A 71 5.89 19.75 -26.15
N LEU A 72 6.17 18.63 -25.45
CA LEU A 72 5.18 17.62 -25.06
C LEU A 72 4.61 17.79 -23.64
N SER A 73 4.44 19.02 -23.16
CA SER A 73 4.26 19.34 -21.74
C SER A 73 2.96 18.85 -21.10
N PHE A 74 1.85 18.70 -21.81
CA PHE A 74 0.55 18.37 -21.21
C PHE A 74 0.35 16.85 -21.00
N GLY A 75 0.63 16.04 -22.01
CA GLY A 75 0.49 14.57 -21.91
C GLY A 75 1.42 13.96 -20.86
N LEU A 76 2.61 14.54 -20.72
CA LEU A 76 3.63 14.10 -19.78
C LEU A 76 3.26 14.49 -18.33
N LYS A 77 2.60 15.63 -18.10
CA LYS A 77 2.06 15.99 -16.78
C LYS A 77 0.99 14.99 -16.32
N LEU A 78 0.17 14.47 -17.22
CA LEU A 78 -0.82 13.44 -16.88
C LEU A 78 -0.16 12.13 -16.42
N LEU A 79 0.96 11.75 -17.02
CA LEU A 79 1.71 10.56 -16.61
C LEU A 79 2.36 10.68 -15.22
N SER A 80 2.57 11.90 -14.73
CA SER A 80 3.05 12.14 -13.35
C SER A 80 2.02 11.69 -12.29
N PHE A 81 0.75 11.56 -12.65
CA PHE A 81 -0.30 11.05 -11.77
C PHE A 81 -0.39 9.51 -11.73
N VAL A 82 0.32 8.82 -12.61
CA VAL A 82 0.28 7.33 -12.68
C VAL A 82 0.63 6.67 -11.34
N PRO A 83 1.66 7.10 -10.58
CA PRO A 83 1.96 6.53 -9.28
C PRO A 83 0.82 6.71 -8.27
N PHE A 84 0.17 7.87 -8.27
CA PHE A 84 -0.98 8.14 -7.41
C PHE A 84 -2.18 7.27 -7.80
N LEU A 85 -2.50 7.19 -9.10
CA LEU A 85 -3.60 6.36 -9.62
C LEU A 85 -3.37 4.88 -9.32
N SER A 86 -2.14 4.39 -9.43
CA SER A 86 -1.79 3.01 -9.07
C SER A 86 -2.03 2.74 -7.59
N THR A 87 -1.62 3.65 -6.71
CA THR A 87 -1.85 3.54 -5.26
C THR A 87 -3.35 3.56 -4.94
N TRP A 88 -4.10 4.47 -5.54
CA TRP A 88 -5.55 4.54 -5.39
C TRP A 88 -6.25 3.26 -5.87
N PHE A 89 -5.83 2.73 -7.01
CA PHE A 89 -6.36 1.49 -7.56
C PHE A 89 -6.08 0.29 -6.64
N ILE A 90 -4.85 0.17 -6.14
CA ILE A 90 -4.46 -0.89 -5.19
C ILE A 90 -5.33 -0.82 -3.92
N PHE A 91 -5.49 0.36 -3.33
CA PHE A 91 -6.32 0.52 -2.13
C PHE A 91 -7.79 0.23 -2.41
N THR A 92 -8.30 0.63 -3.58
CA THR A 92 -9.67 0.28 -4.00
C THR A 92 -9.85 -1.23 -4.08
N LEU A 93 -8.89 -1.95 -4.69
CA LEU A 93 -8.92 -3.40 -4.76
C LEU A 93 -8.88 -4.04 -3.35
N ILE A 94 -8.01 -3.56 -2.48
CA ILE A 94 -7.90 -4.05 -1.10
C ILE A 94 -9.25 -3.89 -0.38
N TYR A 95 -9.85 -2.71 -0.44
CA TYR A 95 -11.11 -2.41 0.26
C TYR A 95 -12.34 -3.08 -0.35
N MET A 96 -12.24 -3.55 -1.58
CA MET A 96 -13.31 -4.29 -2.26
C MET A 96 -13.18 -5.80 -2.08
N VAL A 97 -11.95 -6.32 -2.13
CA VAL A 97 -11.68 -7.77 -2.23
C VAL A 97 -11.41 -8.40 -0.86
N VAL A 98 -10.74 -7.68 0.04
CA VAL A 98 -10.38 -8.22 1.36
C VAL A 98 -11.59 -8.43 2.26
N PRO A 99 -12.56 -7.49 2.37
CA PRO A 99 -13.75 -7.73 3.19
C PRO A 99 -14.56 -8.91 2.68
N ASN A 100 -15.10 -9.71 3.59
CA ASN A 100 -16.01 -10.82 3.26
C ASN A 100 -17.37 -10.30 2.78
N LYS A 101 -17.71 -9.06 3.11
CA LYS A 101 -18.94 -8.37 2.72
C LYS A 101 -18.82 -7.80 1.31
N LYS A 102 -19.90 -7.84 0.53
CA LYS A 102 -19.95 -7.15 -0.77
C LYS A 102 -19.95 -5.64 -0.54
N VAL A 103 -18.80 -5.01 -0.68
CA VAL A 103 -18.66 -3.56 -0.62
C VAL A 103 -18.82 -2.99 -2.03
N SER A 104 -19.60 -1.92 -2.16
CA SER A 104 -19.78 -1.23 -3.45
C SER A 104 -18.45 -0.60 -3.89
N ILE A 105 -18.14 -0.70 -5.18
CA ILE A 105 -16.95 -0.08 -5.79
C ILE A 105 -16.87 1.43 -5.46
N LYS A 106 -18.02 2.12 -5.43
CA LYS A 106 -18.08 3.56 -5.14
C LYS A 106 -17.58 3.89 -3.73
N HIS A 107 -17.98 3.13 -2.73
CA HIS A 107 -17.58 3.34 -1.33
C HIS A 107 -16.13 2.95 -1.10
N SER A 108 -15.69 1.82 -1.70
CA SER A 108 -14.29 1.41 -1.67
C SER A 108 -13.38 2.44 -2.34
N ALA A 109 -13.77 2.96 -3.51
CA ALA A 109 -13.00 3.96 -4.24
C ALA A 109 -12.92 5.30 -3.50
N ALA A 110 -13.98 5.73 -2.82
CA ALA A 110 -13.99 6.95 -2.02
C ALA A 110 -13.05 6.84 -0.81
N GLY A 111 -13.12 5.75 -0.04
CA GLY A 111 -12.20 5.50 1.07
C GLY A 111 -10.75 5.34 0.61
N ALA A 112 -10.54 4.64 -0.52
CA ALA A 112 -9.24 4.45 -1.12
C ALA A 112 -8.62 5.77 -1.63
N LEU A 113 -9.42 6.70 -2.14
CA LEU A 113 -8.95 8.01 -2.60
C LEU A 113 -8.35 8.80 -1.42
N ILE A 114 -9.06 8.85 -0.31
CA ILE A 114 -8.59 9.53 0.90
C ILE A 114 -7.32 8.84 1.42
N ALA A 115 -7.30 7.51 1.48
CA ALA A 115 -6.12 6.75 1.86
C ALA A 115 -4.92 7.02 0.94
N ALA A 116 -5.13 7.09 -0.38
CA ALA A 116 -4.08 7.38 -1.35
C ALA A 116 -3.49 8.79 -1.18
N ILE A 117 -4.33 9.78 -0.85
CA ILE A 117 -3.88 11.14 -0.53
C ILE A 117 -3.01 11.12 0.73
N PHE A 118 -3.50 10.54 1.83
CA PHE A 118 -2.74 10.44 3.07
C PHE A 118 -1.46 9.63 2.92
N PHE A 119 -1.49 8.56 2.14
CA PHE A 119 -0.31 7.75 1.84
C PHE A 119 0.74 8.54 1.07
N THR A 120 0.32 9.31 0.07
CA THR A 120 1.22 10.14 -0.73
C THR A 120 1.84 11.26 0.11
N LEU A 121 1.03 11.92 0.94
CA LEU A 121 1.52 12.94 1.89
C LEU A 121 2.46 12.32 2.93
N GLY A 122 2.09 11.17 3.48
CA GLY A 122 2.93 10.43 4.43
C GLY A 122 4.27 10.05 3.83
N LYS A 123 4.29 9.58 2.57
CA LYS A 123 5.52 9.26 1.84
C LYS A 123 6.41 10.50 1.66
N GLN A 124 5.84 11.64 1.29
CA GLN A 124 6.59 12.89 1.14
C GLN A 124 7.16 13.38 2.48
N ALA A 125 6.32 13.39 3.53
CA ALA A 125 6.73 13.79 4.87
C ALA A 125 7.82 12.87 5.43
N PHE A 126 7.69 11.56 5.21
CA PHE A 126 8.67 10.57 5.64
C PHE A 126 10.01 10.71 4.89
N THR A 127 9.96 10.92 3.58
CA THR A 127 11.16 11.18 2.78
C THR A 127 11.86 12.46 3.25
N TRP A 128 11.09 13.53 3.44
CA TRP A 128 11.62 14.79 3.98
C TRP A 128 12.27 14.59 5.35
N TYR A 129 11.63 13.85 6.25
CA TYR A 129 12.16 13.55 7.58
C TYR A 129 13.51 12.84 7.51
N ILE A 130 13.63 11.76 6.71
CA ILE A 130 14.87 10.98 6.58
C ILE A 130 16.00 11.80 5.95
N THR A 131 15.68 12.63 4.96
CA THR A 131 16.70 13.45 4.27
C THR A 131 17.17 14.63 5.08
N THR A 132 16.28 15.22 5.91
CA THR A 132 16.60 16.41 6.72
C THR A 132 17.27 16.01 8.04
N PHE A 133 16.95 14.85 8.59
CA PHE A 133 17.47 14.38 9.88
C PHE A 133 18.24 13.07 9.76
N PRO A 134 19.45 13.07 9.15
CA PRO A 134 20.26 11.86 8.98
C PRO A 134 20.88 11.35 10.28
N SER A 135 20.56 11.94 11.43
CA SER A 135 21.17 11.65 12.74
C SER A 135 21.12 10.16 13.10
N TYR A 136 20.06 9.46 12.76
CA TYR A 136 19.95 8.02 12.99
C TYR A 136 20.96 7.21 12.17
N GLN A 137 21.17 7.61 10.92
CA GLN A 137 22.16 6.95 10.04
C GLN A 137 23.59 7.24 10.48
N LEU A 138 23.84 8.43 10.99
CA LEU A 138 25.18 8.82 11.49
C LEU A 138 25.58 8.07 12.77
N ILE A 139 24.61 7.78 13.65
CA ILE A 139 24.85 7.10 14.93
C ILE A 139 24.86 5.58 14.77
N TYR A 140 23.88 5.02 14.04
CA TYR A 140 23.64 3.58 13.96
C TYR A 140 24.08 2.96 12.61
N GLY A 141 24.53 3.78 11.64
CA GLY A 141 24.95 3.30 10.33
C GLY A 141 23.87 2.46 9.63
N ALA A 142 24.23 1.31 9.09
CA ALA A 142 23.31 0.41 8.40
C ALA A 142 22.20 -0.14 9.31
N MET A 143 22.42 -0.22 10.63
CA MET A 143 21.41 -0.70 11.57
C MET A 143 20.22 0.26 11.76
N ALA A 144 20.35 1.54 11.38
CA ALA A 144 19.27 2.49 11.39
C ALA A 144 18.13 2.12 10.40
N THR A 145 18.45 1.34 9.38
CA THR A 145 17.47 0.93 8.34
C THR A 145 16.30 0.14 8.94
N LEU A 146 16.54 -0.72 9.91
CA LEU A 146 15.49 -1.54 10.53
C LEU A 146 14.43 -0.71 11.27
N PRO A 147 14.78 0.17 12.23
CA PRO A 147 13.79 1.03 12.89
C PRO A 147 13.05 1.95 11.92
N ILE A 148 13.76 2.51 10.94
CA ILE A 148 13.18 3.39 9.92
C ILE A 148 12.16 2.63 9.07
N MET A 149 12.48 1.41 8.66
CA MET A 149 11.57 0.55 7.90
C MET A 149 10.33 0.17 8.71
N LEU A 150 10.49 -0.17 9.99
CA LEU A 150 9.37 -0.47 10.89
C LEU A 150 8.45 0.74 11.08
N LEU A 151 9.00 1.93 11.24
CA LEU A 151 8.24 3.17 11.32
C LEU A 151 7.42 3.42 10.03
N TRP A 152 8.03 3.20 8.87
CA TRP A 152 7.33 3.32 7.59
C TRP A 152 6.19 2.31 7.44
N ILE A 153 6.43 1.06 7.82
CA ILE A 153 5.39 0.01 7.82
C ILE A 153 4.23 0.41 8.74
N GLN A 154 4.53 0.92 9.94
CA GLN A 154 3.51 1.37 10.89
C GLN A 154 2.66 2.52 10.36
N ILE A 155 3.29 3.54 9.76
CA ILE A 155 2.57 4.67 9.15
C ILE A 155 1.70 4.18 8.00
N SER A 156 2.25 3.37 7.11
CA SER A 156 1.53 2.81 5.95
C SER A 156 0.31 2.01 6.39
N TRP A 157 0.47 1.15 7.40
CA TRP A 157 -0.62 0.34 7.95
C TRP A 157 -1.71 1.19 8.60
N THR A 158 -1.34 2.22 9.34
CA THR A 158 -2.30 3.18 9.93
C THR A 158 -3.14 3.87 8.86
N VAL A 159 -2.53 4.30 7.77
CA VAL A 159 -3.24 4.93 6.63
C VAL A 159 -4.19 3.95 5.97
N VAL A 160 -3.75 2.70 5.75
CA VAL A 160 -4.61 1.65 5.16
C VAL A 160 -5.84 1.39 6.03
N LEU A 161 -5.67 1.23 7.34
CA LEU A 161 -6.79 1.01 8.27
C LEU A 161 -7.73 2.22 8.35
N PHE A 162 -7.19 3.42 8.36
CA PHE A 162 -7.98 4.65 8.35
C PHE A 162 -8.86 4.76 7.10
N GLY A 163 -8.29 4.50 5.93
CA GLY A 163 -9.06 4.49 4.68
C GLY A 163 -10.10 3.38 4.63
N ALA A 164 -9.80 2.20 5.19
CA ALA A 164 -10.76 1.11 5.33
C ALA A 164 -11.93 1.49 6.22
N GLN A 165 -11.67 2.15 7.36
CA GLN A 165 -12.74 2.66 8.24
C GLN A 165 -13.63 3.68 7.55
N LEU A 166 -13.04 4.61 6.79
CA LEU A 166 -13.81 5.57 6.01
C LEU A 166 -14.68 4.88 4.96
N ALA A 167 -14.12 3.91 4.22
CA ALA A 167 -14.89 3.13 3.26
C ALA A 167 -16.07 2.39 3.94
N ALA A 168 -15.86 1.84 5.14
CA ALA A 168 -16.88 1.13 5.89
C ALA A 168 -17.97 2.06 6.45
N VAL A 169 -17.62 3.29 6.85
CA VAL A 169 -18.60 4.29 7.36
C VAL A 169 -19.47 4.83 6.23
N ILE A 170 -18.92 4.97 5.03
CA ILE A 170 -19.66 5.46 3.86
C ILE A 170 -20.52 4.35 3.23
N ALA A 171 -20.18 3.09 3.46
CA ALA A 171 -20.89 1.93 2.91
C ALA A 171 -22.19 1.63 3.65
#